data_6d384d2690c80fa394e2d4883b7a7dd0
#
_entry.id   6d384d2690c80fa394e2d4883b7a7dd0
#
_cell.length_a   1.000
_cell.length_b   1.000
_cell.length_c   1.000
_cell.angle_alpha   90.00
_cell.angle_beta   90.00
_cell.angle_gamma   90.00
#
_symmetry.space_group_name_H-M   'P 1'
#
loop_
_entity.id
_entity.type
_entity.pdbx_description
1 polymer ?
#
loop_
_entity_poly.entity_id
_entity_poly.type
_entity_poly.pdbx_seq_one_letter_code
_entity_poly.pdbx_strand_id
1 'polypeptide(L)'
;MLMWLSEQLLFLDPGFGVFQYLSLRAILAACSAMLISMLVGPFVITRLNDMQIGQTIRSEGPQSHLVKAGTPTMGGALILLAVLGSTMLWADLDNRYVWIVIATTAVFGAIGWVDDYRKVVRKDTRGLPARWKYFWQSVGALVCTVLLFTTAVTPEETTLYVPFFKDVAWSMGWLFIPFSYFVIVGSSNAVNLTDGLDGLAIMPTVMVATGLGVIAYLAGHVEFAEYLNIAYLSGTGELVVFCGAIAGAGLGFLWFNTYPAMIFMGDVGALALGAALGVVAVITRHEIVLFIMGGIFVLETLSVIVQVGSFKLTGRRVFRMAPIHHHFELKGWPEPRVIVRFWIITVMLVLFGLATLKLR
;
A
#
# COMPACT_ATOMS: atom_id res chain seq x y z
N MET A 1 0.06 13.64 -17.51
CA MET A 1 0.98 14.29 -18.49
C MET A 1 0.73 13.79 -19.90
N LEU A 2 0.80 12.50 -20.18
CA LEU A 2 0.52 11.96 -21.54
C LEU A 2 -0.94 12.13 -21.94
N MET A 3 -1.89 12.14 -21.02
CA MET A 3 -3.28 12.49 -21.29
C MET A 3 -3.40 13.89 -21.88
N TRP A 4 -2.85 14.90 -21.23
CA TRP A 4 -2.80 16.27 -21.75
C TRP A 4 -2.14 16.35 -23.13
N LEU A 5 -1.02 15.63 -23.32
CA LEU A 5 -0.36 15.57 -24.62
C LEU A 5 -1.24 14.93 -25.69
N SER A 6 -1.95 13.84 -25.37
CA SER A 6 -2.87 13.19 -26.30
C SER A 6 -4.02 14.11 -26.73
N GLU A 7 -4.53 14.94 -25.82
CA GLU A 7 -5.56 15.94 -26.14
C GLU A 7 -5.07 16.98 -27.15
N GLN A 8 -3.82 17.43 -27.00
CA GLN A 8 -3.20 18.34 -27.99
C GLN A 8 -2.95 17.64 -29.35
N LEU A 9 -2.69 16.34 -29.33
CA LEU A 9 -2.45 15.55 -30.56
C LEU A 9 -3.73 15.09 -31.24
N LEU A 10 -4.91 15.20 -30.63
CA LEU A 10 -6.21 14.94 -31.25
C LEU A 10 -6.42 15.76 -32.55
N PHE A 11 -5.81 16.95 -32.60
CA PHE A 11 -5.85 17.78 -33.82
C PHE A 11 -5.10 17.15 -34.99
N LEU A 12 -4.07 16.34 -34.72
CA LEU A 12 -3.28 15.68 -35.78
C LEU A 12 -3.91 14.35 -36.20
N ASP A 13 -4.40 13.55 -35.28
CA ASP A 13 -5.02 12.26 -35.51
C ASP A 13 -6.05 11.92 -34.41
N PRO A 14 -7.33 11.67 -34.79
CA PRO A 14 -8.36 11.22 -33.82
C PRO A 14 -8.00 9.94 -33.08
N GLY A 15 -7.08 9.11 -33.59
CA GLY A 15 -6.59 7.90 -32.92
C GLY A 15 -5.99 8.15 -31.55
N PHE A 16 -5.45 9.35 -31.28
CA PHE A 16 -4.96 9.73 -29.95
C PHE A 16 -6.06 9.78 -28.88
N GLY A 17 -7.34 9.81 -29.29
CA GLY A 17 -8.48 9.73 -28.34
C GLY A 17 -8.52 8.42 -27.54
N VAL A 18 -7.82 7.38 -27.95
CA VAL A 18 -7.72 6.12 -27.23
C VAL A 18 -7.12 6.31 -25.81
N PHE A 19 -6.23 7.28 -25.62
CA PHE A 19 -5.63 7.59 -24.33
C PHE A 19 -6.57 8.31 -23.33
N GLN A 20 -7.76 8.68 -23.76
CA GLN A 20 -8.81 9.19 -22.86
C GLN A 20 -9.50 8.06 -22.08
N TYR A 21 -9.45 6.82 -22.59
CA TYR A 21 -10.05 5.68 -21.90
C TYR A 21 -9.29 5.35 -20.63
N LEU A 22 -9.99 5.46 -19.49
CA LEU A 22 -9.46 5.23 -18.14
C LEU A 22 -8.88 3.82 -17.97
N SER A 23 -9.57 2.80 -18.50
CA SER A 23 -9.11 1.40 -18.43
C SER A 23 -7.79 1.18 -19.16
N LEU A 24 -7.61 1.81 -20.34
CA LEU A 24 -6.35 1.73 -21.06
C LEU A 24 -5.22 2.40 -20.27
N ARG A 25 -5.47 3.61 -19.73
CA ARG A 25 -4.47 4.33 -18.93
C ARG A 25 -4.05 3.54 -17.67
N ALA A 26 -4.99 2.85 -17.03
CA ALA A 26 -4.68 1.98 -15.89
C ALA A 26 -3.77 0.81 -16.29
N ILE A 27 -4.05 0.15 -17.44
CA ILE A 27 -3.20 -0.93 -17.96
C ILE A 27 -1.81 -0.41 -18.32
N LEU A 28 -1.75 0.74 -19.02
CA LEU A 28 -0.47 1.35 -19.41
C LEU A 28 0.34 1.80 -18.18
N ALA A 29 -0.32 2.30 -17.13
CA ALA A 29 0.32 2.62 -15.87
C ALA A 29 0.91 1.37 -15.19
N ALA A 30 0.17 0.27 -15.18
CA ALA A 30 0.66 -0.99 -14.65
C ALA A 30 1.86 -1.52 -15.45
N CYS A 31 1.76 -1.54 -16.80
CA CYS A 31 2.84 -1.99 -17.66
C CYS A 31 4.09 -1.12 -17.54
N SER A 32 3.94 0.21 -17.56
CA SER A 32 5.08 1.13 -17.44
C SER A 32 5.73 1.04 -16.06
N ALA A 33 4.95 0.93 -14.97
CA ALA A 33 5.49 0.76 -13.62
C ALA A 33 6.25 -0.57 -13.48
N MET A 34 5.72 -1.65 -14.04
CA MET A 34 6.39 -2.95 -14.06
C MET A 34 7.69 -2.88 -14.84
N LEU A 35 7.68 -2.30 -16.04
CA LEU A 35 8.88 -2.15 -16.86
C LEU A 35 9.94 -1.28 -16.19
N ILE A 36 9.56 -0.16 -15.57
CA ILE A 36 10.49 0.68 -14.79
C ILE A 36 11.14 -0.15 -13.68
N SER A 37 10.33 -0.90 -12.91
CA SER A 37 10.87 -1.74 -11.83
C SER A 37 11.84 -2.81 -12.35
N MET A 38 11.51 -3.47 -13.45
CA MET A 38 12.35 -4.54 -14.01
C MET A 38 13.63 -4.01 -14.67
N LEU A 39 13.57 -2.89 -15.39
CA LEU A 39 14.72 -2.32 -16.08
C LEU A 39 15.67 -1.58 -15.14
N VAL A 40 15.12 -0.84 -14.17
CA VAL A 40 15.92 -0.05 -13.20
C VAL A 40 16.40 -0.92 -12.04
N GLY A 41 15.67 -2.00 -11.72
CA GLY A 41 15.96 -2.90 -10.59
C GLY A 41 17.40 -3.38 -10.51
N PRO A 42 17.98 -3.98 -11.56
CA PRO A 42 19.37 -4.45 -11.53
C PRO A 42 20.37 -3.33 -11.22
N PHE A 43 20.17 -2.13 -11.76
CA PHE A 43 21.00 -0.97 -11.48
C PHE A 43 20.91 -0.56 -10.01
N VAL A 44 19.69 -0.50 -9.46
CA VAL A 44 19.47 -0.16 -8.04
C VAL A 44 20.11 -1.19 -7.14
N ILE A 45 19.93 -2.49 -7.40
CA ILE A 45 20.52 -3.59 -6.63
C ILE A 45 22.05 -3.47 -6.62
N THR A 46 22.67 -3.30 -7.78
CA THR A 46 24.11 -3.13 -7.89
C THR A 46 24.59 -1.92 -7.09
N ARG A 47 23.91 -0.78 -7.25
CA ARG A 47 24.29 0.46 -6.55
C ARG A 47 24.18 0.34 -5.02
N LEU A 48 23.12 -0.33 -4.52
CA LEU A 48 22.94 -0.55 -3.09
C LEU A 48 24.00 -1.53 -2.53
N ASN A 49 24.35 -2.57 -3.31
CA ASN A 49 25.43 -3.48 -2.95
C ASN A 49 26.80 -2.77 -2.88
N ASP A 50 27.13 -1.93 -3.86
CA ASP A 50 28.38 -1.14 -3.87
C ASP A 50 28.51 -0.20 -2.67
N MET A 51 27.36 0.35 -2.22
CA MET A 51 27.28 1.19 -1.03
C MET A 51 27.31 0.39 0.28
N GLN A 52 27.40 -0.94 0.23
CA GLN A 52 27.29 -1.85 1.39
C GLN A 52 26.01 -1.60 2.22
N ILE A 53 24.92 -1.27 1.54
CA ILE A 53 23.59 -1.02 2.11
C ILE A 53 22.89 -2.37 2.33
N GLY A 54 23.47 -3.23 3.16
CA GLY A 54 22.91 -4.51 3.54
C GLY A 54 22.16 -4.47 4.87
N GLN A 55 21.12 -5.27 4.99
CA GLN A 55 20.37 -5.38 6.23
C GLN A 55 21.22 -5.99 7.35
N THR A 56 21.28 -5.30 8.49
CA THR A 56 21.81 -5.88 9.73
C THR A 56 20.74 -6.76 10.38
N ILE A 57 20.99 -8.06 10.41
CA ILE A 57 20.04 -9.02 11.02
C ILE A 57 20.14 -8.91 12.53
N ARG A 58 18.98 -8.82 13.19
CA ARG A 58 18.89 -8.82 14.65
C ARG A 58 19.20 -10.24 15.16
N SER A 59 20.06 -10.33 16.17
CA SER A 59 20.46 -11.61 16.83
C SER A 59 19.28 -12.34 17.49
N GLU A 60 18.17 -11.65 17.73
CA GLU A 60 16.97 -12.16 18.41
C GLU A 60 15.96 -12.83 17.46
N GLY A 61 16.21 -12.80 16.13
CA GLY A 61 15.35 -13.38 15.09
C GLY A 61 15.58 -14.88 14.86
N PRO A 62 14.77 -15.53 13.97
CA PRO A 62 15.01 -16.91 13.54
C PRO A 62 16.41 -17.07 12.93
N GLN A 63 17.11 -18.15 13.27
CA GLN A 63 18.49 -18.41 12.78
C GLN A 63 18.55 -18.57 11.24
N SER A 64 17.43 -18.97 10.62
CA SER A 64 17.28 -19.04 9.16
C SER A 64 17.55 -17.70 8.45
N HIS A 65 17.36 -16.59 9.13
CA HIS A 65 17.56 -15.25 8.57
C HIS A 65 19.04 -14.84 8.50
N LEU A 66 19.94 -15.52 9.23
CA LEU A 66 21.36 -15.21 9.19
C LEU A 66 21.99 -15.39 7.78
N VAL A 67 21.42 -16.29 6.97
CA VAL A 67 21.87 -16.53 5.57
C VAL A 67 21.55 -15.30 4.68
N LYS A 68 20.59 -14.46 5.07
CA LYS A 68 20.18 -13.25 4.34
C LYS A 68 21.03 -12.01 4.69
N ALA A 69 22.04 -12.17 5.56
CA ALA A 69 22.94 -11.06 5.92
C ALA A 69 23.65 -10.54 4.66
N GLY A 70 23.59 -9.23 4.45
CA GLY A 70 24.18 -8.58 3.29
C GLY A 70 23.24 -8.37 2.10
N THR A 71 22.02 -8.94 2.09
CA THR A 71 21.02 -8.59 1.06
C THR A 71 20.69 -7.11 1.16
N PRO A 72 20.76 -6.35 0.04
CA PRO A 72 20.48 -4.92 0.04
C PRO A 72 19.03 -4.64 0.47
N THR A 73 18.85 -3.56 1.19
CA THR A 73 17.54 -3.02 1.60
C THR A 73 17.28 -1.66 0.95
N MET A 74 16.15 -1.01 1.25
CA MET A 74 15.69 0.24 0.62
C MET A 74 15.16 0.07 -0.82
N GLY A 75 14.81 -1.14 -1.23
CA GLY A 75 14.19 -1.42 -2.52
C GLY A 75 12.86 -0.70 -2.75
N GLY A 76 12.22 -0.24 -1.67
CA GLY A 76 11.04 0.62 -1.72
C GLY A 76 11.23 1.91 -2.53
N ALA A 77 12.46 2.41 -2.64
CA ALA A 77 12.75 3.57 -3.48
C ALA A 77 12.49 3.27 -4.98
N LEU A 78 12.81 2.06 -5.44
CA LEU A 78 12.48 1.60 -6.80
C LEU A 78 10.97 1.54 -7.02
N ILE A 79 10.24 0.99 -6.04
CA ILE A 79 8.77 0.92 -6.09
C ILE A 79 8.17 2.33 -6.20
N LEU A 80 8.62 3.25 -5.34
CA LEU A 80 8.12 4.64 -5.36
C LEU A 80 8.41 5.35 -6.68
N LEU A 81 9.62 5.19 -7.21
CA LEU A 81 9.97 5.74 -8.52
C LEU A 81 9.01 5.23 -9.60
N ALA A 82 8.75 3.93 -9.63
CA ALA A 82 7.87 3.31 -10.61
C ALA A 82 6.41 3.72 -10.43
N VAL A 83 5.88 3.72 -9.19
CA VAL A 83 4.49 4.11 -8.90
C VAL A 83 4.25 5.58 -9.21
N LEU A 84 5.06 6.47 -8.63
CA LEU A 84 4.85 7.91 -8.77
C LEU A 84 5.10 8.35 -10.22
N GLY A 85 6.17 7.84 -10.84
CA GLY A 85 6.50 8.14 -12.24
C GLY A 85 5.40 7.69 -13.19
N SER A 86 4.91 6.46 -13.08
CA SER A 86 3.84 5.94 -13.96
C SER A 86 2.50 6.64 -13.70
N THR A 87 2.19 6.96 -12.43
CA THR A 87 0.98 7.73 -12.11
C THR A 87 1.04 9.11 -12.75
N MET A 88 2.15 9.84 -12.62
CA MET A 88 2.32 11.16 -13.23
C MET A 88 2.26 11.12 -14.76
N LEU A 89 2.69 10.03 -15.38
CA LEU A 89 2.61 9.85 -16.84
C LEU A 89 1.17 9.69 -17.32
N TRP A 90 0.38 8.83 -16.65
CA TRP A 90 -0.89 8.32 -17.17
C TRP A 90 -2.14 8.88 -16.51
N ALA A 91 -2.06 9.35 -15.24
CA ALA A 91 -3.21 9.92 -14.57
C ALA A 91 -3.57 11.32 -15.08
N ASP A 92 -4.82 11.67 -14.87
CA ASP A 92 -5.30 13.03 -15.03
C ASP A 92 -4.78 13.90 -13.88
N LEU A 93 -3.89 14.84 -14.20
CA LEU A 93 -3.25 15.71 -13.23
C LEU A 93 -4.13 16.88 -12.77
N ASP A 94 -5.29 17.11 -13.39
CA ASP A 94 -6.27 18.08 -12.92
C ASP A 94 -7.14 17.51 -11.79
N ASN A 95 -7.06 16.19 -11.56
CA ASN A 95 -7.79 15.51 -10.49
C ASN A 95 -7.09 15.67 -9.14
N ARG A 96 -7.81 16.28 -8.16
CA ARG A 96 -7.31 16.49 -6.79
C ARG A 96 -6.87 15.21 -6.07
N TYR A 97 -7.57 14.10 -6.28
CA TYR A 97 -7.28 12.82 -5.60
C TYR A 97 -5.95 12.23 -6.04
N VAL A 98 -5.57 12.43 -7.30
CA VAL A 98 -4.27 12.00 -7.83
C VAL A 98 -3.13 12.66 -7.06
N TRP A 99 -3.21 13.97 -6.82
CA TRP A 99 -2.19 14.69 -6.04
C TRP A 99 -2.17 14.27 -4.58
N ILE A 100 -3.33 14.01 -3.98
CA ILE A 100 -3.43 13.58 -2.58
C ILE A 100 -2.75 12.21 -2.40
N VAL A 101 -3.03 11.23 -3.28
CA VAL A 101 -2.39 9.91 -3.18
C VAL A 101 -0.90 9.97 -3.47
N ILE A 102 -0.45 10.76 -4.45
CA ILE A 102 0.97 10.98 -4.76
C ILE A 102 1.68 11.61 -3.55
N ALA A 103 1.14 12.71 -3.01
CA ALA A 103 1.75 13.42 -1.90
C ALA A 103 1.82 12.55 -0.64
N THR A 104 0.73 11.86 -0.29
CA THR A 104 0.69 10.99 0.89
C THR A 104 1.70 9.84 0.75
N THR A 105 1.73 9.17 -0.40
CA THR A 105 2.68 8.10 -0.67
C THR A 105 4.13 8.58 -0.58
N ALA A 106 4.43 9.74 -1.17
CA ALA A 106 5.76 10.34 -1.15
C ALA A 106 6.20 10.74 0.28
N VAL A 107 5.30 11.33 1.07
CA VAL A 107 5.60 11.72 2.47
C VAL A 107 5.90 10.49 3.32
N PHE A 108 5.09 9.44 3.25
CA PHE A 108 5.33 8.22 4.00
C PHE A 108 6.58 7.48 3.52
N GLY A 109 6.85 7.52 2.21
CA GLY A 109 8.11 7.03 1.65
C GLY A 109 9.33 7.80 2.14
N ALA A 110 9.25 9.11 2.25
CA ALA A 110 10.32 9.95 2.80
C ALA A 110 10.60 9.64 4.28
N ILE A 111 9.55 9.38 5.09
CA ILE A 111 9.70 8.95 6.48
C ILE A 111 10.45 7.61 6.55
N GLY A 112 10.04 6.64 5.71
CA GLY A 112 10.72 5.35 5.60
C GLY A 112 12.16 5.49 5.13
N TRP A 113 12.42 6.36 4.15
CA TRP A 113 13.78 6.66 3.69
C TRP A 113 14.68 7.15 4.80
N VAL A 114 14.21 8.09 5.62
CA VAL A 114 14.99 8.61 6.76
C VAL A 114 15.27 7.51 7.78
N ASP A 115 14.31 6.62 8.03
CA ASP A 115 14.47 5.50 8.94
C ASP A 115 15.53 4.51 8.43
N ASP A 116 15.39 4.04 7.19
CA ASP A 116 16.30 3.09 6.56
C ASP A 116 17.71 3.70 6.36
N TYR A 117 17.81 4.97 5.94
CA TYR A 117 19.09 5.68 5.80
C TYR A 117 19.87 5.71 7.12
N ARG A 118 19.19 5.95 8.24
CA ARG A 118 19.84 5.92 9.56
C ARG A 118 20.31 4.54 9.95
N LYS A 119 19.50 3.51 9.70
CA LYS A 119 19.84 2.12 10.01
C LYS A 119 21.07 1.64 9.23
N VAL A 120 21.12 1.97 7.97
CA VAL A 120 22.08 1.38 7.04
C VAL A 120 23.32 2.24 6.86
N VAL A 121 23.15 3.53 6.51
CA VAL A 121 24.28 4.42 6.20
C VAL A 121 24.94 4.92 7.47
N ARG A 122 24.16 5.31 8.48
CA ARG A 122 24.70 5.74 9.78
C ARG A 122 25.00 4.59 10.73
N LYS A 123 24.67 3.34 10.35
CA LYS A 123 24.83 2.13 11.19
C LYS A 123 24.18 2.26 12.57
N ASP A 124 23.13 3.12 12.68
CA ASP A 124 22.33 3.26 13.88
C ASP A 124 21.19 2.23 13.84
N THR A 125 21.42 1.07 14.45
CA THR A 125 20.45 -0.06 14.45
C THR A 125 19.07 0.30 14.98
N ARG A 126 18.92 1.43 15.70
CA ARG A 126 17.65 1.93 16.22
C ARG A 126 16.82 2.68 15.15
N GLY A 127 17.49 3.16 14.07
CA GLY A 127 16.82 3.94 13.02
C GLY A 127 16.26 5.27 13.52
N LEU A 128 15.10 5.65 13.00
CA LEU A 128 14.35 6.81 13.48
C LEU A 128 13.64 6.44 14.80
N PRO A 129 13.85 7.16 15.91
CA PRO A 129 13.14 6.89 17.16
C PRO A 129 11.63 6.80 16.94
N ALA A 130 10.96 5.77 17.52
CA ALA A 130 9.55 5.48 17.26
C ALA A 130 8.62 6.69 17.43
N ARG A 131 8.91 7.55 18.44
CA ARG A 131 8.15 8.79 18.68
C ARG A 131 8.19 9.76 17.49
N TRP A 132 9.36 9.92 16.82
CA TRP A 132 9.51 10.81 15.68
C TRP A 132 8.94 10.18 14.40
N LYS A 133 9.09 8.86 14.22
CA LYS A 133 8.46 8.12 13.13
C LYS A 133 6.94 8.30 13.19
N TYR A 134 6.35 8.04 14.36
CA TYR A 134 4.90 8.19 14.57
C TYR A 134 4.45 9.65 14.45
N PHE A 135 5.23 10.62 14.95
CA PHE A 135 4.92 12.04 14.82
C PHE A 135 4.81 12.48 13.35
N TRP A 136 5.79 12.16 12.52
CA TRP A 136 5.77 12.55 11.11
C TRP A 136 4.70 11.81 10.31
N GLN A 137 4.44 10.54 10.59
CA GLN A 137 3.29 9.81 10.04
C GLN A 137 1.98 10.50 10.42
N SER A 138 1.84 10.93 11.67
CA SER A 138 0.65 11.63 12.16
C SER A 138 0.47 12.97 11.45
N VAL A 139 1.52 13.76 11.30
CA VAL A 139 1.46 15.02 10.56
C VAL A 139 1.02 14.79 9.11
N GLY A 140 1.67 13.84 8.41
CA GLY A 140 1.33 13.53 7.02
C GLY A 140 -0.13 13.05 6.85
N ALA A 141 -0.58 12.14 7.71
CA ALA A 141 -1.96 11.64 7.67
C ALA A 141 -2.98 12.70 8.04
N LEU A 142 -2.72 13.55 9.06
CA LEU A 142 -3.63 14.64 9.43
C LEU A 142 -3.76 15.68 8.31
N VAL A 143 -2.65 16.06 7.68
CA VAL A 143 -2.69 16.98 6.52
C VAL A 143 -3.54 16.36 5.40
N CYS A 144 -3.32 15.08 5.07
CA CYS A 144 -4.10 14.37 4.07
C CYS A 144 -5.60 14.37 4.40
N THR A 145 -5.98 14.00 5.63
CA THR A 145 -7.37 13.87 6.03
C THR A 145 -8.08 15.23 6.15
N VAL A 146 -7.37 16.26 6.60
CA VAL A 146 -7.90 17.65 6.63
C VAL A 146 -8.12 18.15 5.20
N LEU A 147 -7.19 17.90 4.28
CA LEU A 147 -7.36 18.26 2.87
C LEU A 147 -8.57 17.55 2.26
N LEU A 148 -8.74 16.25 2.50
CA LEU A 148 -9.91 15.51 2.02
C LEU A 148 -11.21 16.06 2.61
N PHE A 149 -11.23 16.39 3.91
CA PHE A 149 -12.41 16.94 4.57
C PHE A 149 -12.78 18.33 4.06
N THR A 150 -11.80 19.24 3.93
CA THR A 150 -12.04 20.61 3.51
C THR A 150 -12.34 20.77 2.02
N THR A 151 -11.90 19.83 1.20
CA THR A 151 -12.16 19.81 -0.24
C THR A 151 -13.33 18.91 -0.62
N ALA A 152 -14.01 18.28 0.34
CA ALA A 152 -15.23 17.50 0.09
C ALA A 152 -16.33 18.38 -0.51
N VAL A 153 -16.91 17.92 -1.61
CA VAL A 153 -17.97 18.63 -2.35
C VAL A 153 -19.34 18.09 -1.99
N THR A 154 -19.42 16.78 -1.74
CA THR A 154 -20.67 16.09 -1.43
C THR A 154 -20.62 15.42 -0.06
N PRO A 155 -21.79 15.25 0.62
CA PRO A 155 -21.83 14.56 1.92
C PRO A 155 -21.32 13.12 1.88
N GLU A 156 -21.46 12.45 0.75
CA GLU A 156 -21.02 11.07 0.53
C GLU A 156 -19.52 10.92 0.74
N GLU A 157 -18.73 11.94 0.40
CA GLU A 157 -17.28 11.94 0.56
C GLU A 157 -16.81 11.88 2.02
N THR A 158 -17.69 12.15 2.99
CA THR A 158 -17.39 12.11 4.44
C THR A 158 -18.31 11.15 5.20
N THR A 159 -19.04 10.29 4.49
CA THR A 159 -19.95 9.31 5.06
C THR A 159 -19.28 7.94 5.14
N LEU A 160 -19.35 7.29 6.30
CA LEU A 160 -18.90 5.90 6.49
C LEU A 160 -20.00 4.95 6.06
N TYR A 161 -19.64 4.02 5.19
CA TYR A 161 -20.53 2.97 4.73
C TYR A 161 -20.12 1.63 5.35
N VAL A 162 -21.09 0.92 5.92
CA VAL A 162 -20.87 -0.40 6.53
C VAL A 162 -21.25 -1.49 5.53
N PRO A 163 -20.31 -2.34 5.09
CA PRO A 163 -20.63 -3.45 4.19
C PRO A 163 -21.66 -4.38 4.86
N PHE A 164 -22.50 -5.05 4.06
CA PHE A 164 -23.62 -5.93 4.45
C PHE A 164 -24.86 -5.24 5.02
N PHE A 165 -24.79 -3.97 5.42
CA PHE A 165 -25.92 -3.25 5.99
C PHE A 165 -26.29 -2.07 5.09
N LYS A 166 -27.31 -2.26 4.22
CA LYS A 166 -27.71 -1.30 3.18
C LYS A 166 -28.05 0.09 3.71
N ASP A 167 -28.71 0.13 4.87
CA ASP A 167 -29.24 1.37 5.44
C ASP A 167 -28.28 2.03 6.44
N VAL A 168 -27.09 1.45 6.66
CA VAL A 168 -26.12 1.99 7.61
C VAL A 168 -25.12 2.86 6.87
N ALA A 169 -25.48 4.11 6.68
CA ALA A 169 -24.62 5.19 6.21
C ALA A 169 -24.50 6.23 7.34
N TRP A 170 -23.29 6.38 7.88
CA TRP A 170 -23.05 7.30 8.98
C TRP A 170 -22.30 8.55 8.50
N SER A 171 -22.98 9.69 8.45
CA SER A 171 -22.32 10.97 8.20
C SER A 171 -21.41 11.31 9.38
N MET A 172 -20.09 11.22 9.16
CA MET A 172 -19.10 11.33 10.22
C MET A 172 -18.83 12.78 10.66
N GLY A 173 -19.16 13.76 9.81
CA GLY A 173 -18.80 15.14 10.06
C GLY A 173 -17.29 15.26 10.38
N TRP A 174 -16.95 15.99 11.46
CA TRP A 174 -15.56 16.18 11.87
C TRP A 174 -14.87 14.88 12.34
N LEU A 175 -15.61 13.83 12.72
CA LEU A 175 -15.06 12.52 13.09
C LEU A 175 -14.40 11.82 11.90
N PHE A 176 -14.68 12.25 10.68
CA PHE A 176 -13.97 11.81 9.48
C PHE A 176 -12.44 11.95 9.63
N ILE A 177 -11.98 13.07 10.19
CA ILE A 177 -10.54 13.36 10.30
C ILE A 177 -9.82 12.32 11.17
N PRO A 178 -10.17 12.11 12.47
CA PRO A 178 -9.49 11.12 13.29
C PRO A 178 -9.69 9.69 12.79
N PHE A 179 -10.86 9.34 12.26
CA PHE A 179 -11.09 8.00 11.72
C PHE A 179 -10.18 7.71 10.52
N SER A 180 -10.18 8.57 9.51
CA SER A 180 -9.35 8.44 8.32
C SER A 180 -7.86 8.48 8.65
N TYR A 181 -7.46 9.29 9.63
CA TYR A 181 -6.10 9.29 10.19
C TYR A 181 -5.70 7.90 10.68
N PHE A 182 -6.56 7.25 11.49
CA PHE A 182 -6.28 5.89 11.99
C PHE A 182 -6.21 4.86 10.87
N VAL A 183 -7.03 4.99 9.84
CA VAL A 183 -6.98 4.12 8.67
C VAL A 183 -5.64 4.25 7.95
N ILE A 184 -5.18 5.47 7.66
CA ILE A 184 -3.94 5.72 6.91
C ILE A 184 -2.71 5.29 7.72
N VAL A 185 -2.59 5.73 8.98
CA VAL A 185 -1.45 5.38 9.83
C VAL A 185 -1.47 3.89 10.20
N GLY A 186 -2.67 3.35 10.45
CA GLY A 186 -2.85 1.93 10.76
C GLY A 186 -2.42 1.04 9.62
N SER A 187 -2.90 1.27 8.40
CA SER A 187 -2.52 0.49 7.23
C SER A 187 -1.04 0.65 6.87
N SER A 188 -0.46 1.85 7.01
CA SER A 188 0.96 2.08 6.83
C SER A 188 1.83 1.20 7.74
N ASN A 189 1.53 1.19 9.03
CA ASN A 189 2.28 0.38 9.99
C ASN A 189 1.96 -1.12 9.87
N ALA A 190 0.74 -1.50 9.47
CA ALA A 190 0.36 -2.89 9.29
C ALA A 190 1.12 -3.55 8.12
N VAL A 191 1.26 -2.87 6.99
CA VAL A 191 2.09 -3.34 5.87
C VAL A 191 3.56 -3.42 6.30
N ASN A 192 4.06 -2.43 7.05
CA ASN A 192 5.43 -2.44 7.56
C ASN A 192 5.71 -3.61 8.51
N LEU A 193 4.77 -3.98 9.39
CA LEU A 193 4.90 -5.15 10.26
C LEU A 193 4.85 -6.47 9.49
N THR A 194 4.21 -6.50 8.33
CA THR A 194 4.08 -7.69 7.48
C THR A 194 5.34 -7.92 6.63
N ASP A 195 6.17 -6.89 6.43
CA ASP A 195 7.40 -6.97 5.61
C ASP A 195 8.56 -7.66 6.36
N GLY A 196 8.31 -8.89 6.80
CA GLY A 196 9.28 -9.68 7.56
C GLY A 196 9.85 -10.89 6.80
N LEU A 197 9.22 -11.31 5.70
CA LEU A 197 9.66 -12.41 4.84
C LEU A 197 9.68 -12.00 3.37
N ASP A 198 10.50 -12.68 2.57
CA ASP A 198 10.73 -12.40 1.16
C ASP A 198 9.43 -12.44 0.34
N GLY A 199 8.99 -11.30 -0.20
CA GLY A 199 7.77 -11.20 -0.99
C GLY A 199 6.46 -11.26 -0.19
N LEU A 200 6.51 -11.41 1.14
CA LEU A 200 5.32 -11.56 1.97
C LEU A 200 4.41 -10.34 1.93
N ALA A 201 4.94 -9.13 2.04
CA ALA A 201 4.15 -7.90 2.09
C ALA A 201 3.77 -7.39 0.69
N ILE A 202 4.67 -7.51 -0.29
CA ILE A 202 4.46 -6.89 -1.60
C ILE A 202 3.31 -7.53 -2.38
N MET A 203 3.19 -8.85 -2.41
CA MET A 203 2.13 -9.51 -3.17
C MET A 203 0.73 -9.27 -2.59
N PRO A 204 0.46 -9.37 -1.27
CA PRO A 204 -0.78 -8.90 -0.67
C PRO A 204 -1.09 -7.44 -0.98
N THR A 205 -0.08 -6.55 -0.98
CA THR A 205 -0.26 -5.15 -1.36
C THR A 205 -0.74 -5.00 -2.81
N VAL A 206 -0.15 -5.74 -3.75
CA VAL A 206 -0.59 -5.79 -5.17
C VAL A 206 -2.05 -6.24 -5.28
N MET A 207 -2.41 -7.31 -4.58
CA MET A 207 -3.77 -7.86 -4.61
C MET A 207 -4.79 -6.86 -4.04
N VAL A 208 -4.50 -6.26 -2.89
CA VAL A 208 -5.39 -5.27 -2.25
C VAL A 208 -5.48 -4.00 -3.08
N ALA A 209 -4.36 -3.50 -3.63
CA ALA A 209 -4.36 -2.35 -4.53
C ALA A 209 -5.21 -2.61 -5.78
N THR A 210 -5.11 -3.81 -6.37
CA THR A 210 -5.95 -4.19 -7.52
C THR A 210 -7.44 -4.19 -7.14
N GLY A 211 -7.79 -4.76 -5.98
CA GLY A 211 -9.17 -4.74 -5.49
C GLY A 211 -9.69 -3.32 -5.23
N LEU A 212 -8.88 -2.46 -4.60
CA LEU A 212 -9.24 -1.05 -4.39
C LEU A 212 -9.33 -0.27 -5.71
N GLY A 213 -8.50 -0.61 -6.70
CA GLY A 213 -8.60 -0.05 -8.04
C GLY A 213 -9.93 -0.39 -8.72
N VAL A 214 -10.39 -1.63 -8.61
CA VAL A 214 -11.73 -2.03 -9.07
C VAL A 214 -12.82 -1.21 -8.36
N ILE A 215 -12.72 -1.09 -7.03
CA ILE A 215 -13.68 -0.28 -6.24
C ILE A 215 -13.67 1.18 -6.69
N ALA A 216 -12.49 1.77 -6.88
CA ALA A 216 -12.36 3.15 -7.33
C ALA A 216 -12.99 3.38 -8.71
N TYR A 217 -12.79 2.45 -9.63
CA TYR A 217 -13.42 2.48 -10.96
C TYR A 217 -14.95 2.43 -10.86
N LEU A 218 -15.49 1.52 -10.05
CA LEU A 218 -16.93 1.32 -9.89
C LEU A 218 -17.59 2.51 -9.18
N ALA A 219 -16.98 3.02 -8.10
CA ALA A 219 -17.48 4.18 -7.35
C ALA A 219 -17.38 5.49 -8.16
N GLY A 220 -16.44 5.58 -9.09
CA GLY A 220 -16.25 6.72 -9.98
C GLY A 220 -17.14 6.72 -11.23
N HIS A 221 -17.96 5.69 -11.46
CA HIS A 221 -18.82 5.57 -12.62
C HIS A 221 -20.29 5.53 -12.20
N VAL A 222 -21.11 6.47 -12.71
CA VAL A 222 -22.50 6.65 -12.29
C VAL A 222 -23.32 5.36 -12.43
N GLU A 223 -23.30 4.74 -13.61
CA GLU A 223 -24.11 3.54 -13.89
C GLU A 223 -23.72 2.34 -13.03
N PHE A 224 -22.42 2.15 -12.81
CA PHE A 224 -21.94 1.05 -11.97
C PHE A 224 -22.23 1.31 -10.48
N ALA A 225 -22.06 2.54 -10.03
CA ALA A 225 -22.40 2.93 -8.66
C ALA A 225 -23.88 2.72 -8.38
N GLU A 226 -24.77 3.13 -9.30
CA GLU A 226 -26.22 2.92 -9.21
C GLU A 226 -26.57 1.41 -9.24
N TYR A 227 -26.01 0.65 -10.20
CA TYR A 227 -26.26 -0.79 -10.29
C TYR A 227 -25.85 -1.56 -9.04
N LEU A 228 -24.72 -1.18 -8.42
CA LEU A 228 -24.22 -1.80 -7.20
C LEU A 228 -24.84 -1.24 -5.93
N ASN A 229 -25.59 -0.12 -6.05
CA ASN A 229 -26.12 0.63 -4.93
C ASN A 229 -25.05 1.10 -3.94
N ILE A 230 -23.89 1.54 -4.47
CA ILE A 230 -22.79 2.17 -3.72
C ILE A 230 -22.78 3.67 -3.95
N ALA A 231 -22.08 4.43 -3.11
CA ALA A 231 -21.94 5.86 -3.30
C ALA A 231 -21.19 6.19 -4.61
N TYR A 232 -21.78 7.06 -5.43
CA TYR A 232 -21.08 7.66 -6.54
C TYR A 232 -20.16 8.78 -6.03
N LEU A 233 -18.88 8.65 -6.32
CA LEU A 233 -17.85 9.60 -5.89
C LEU A 233 -17.11 10.13 -7.11
N SER A 234 -17.48 11.32 -7.55
CA SER A 234 -16.92 11.94 -8.76
C SER A 234 -15.40 12.05 -8.67
N GLY A 235 -14.71 11.64 -9.75
CA GLY A 235 -13.25 11.73 -9.88
C GLY A 235 -12.47 10.59 -9.23
N THR A 236 -13.10 9.74 -8.41
CA THR A 236 -12.38 8.61 -7.77
C THR A 236 -11.92 7.56 -8.79
N GLY A 237 -12.57 7.46 -9.94
CA GLY A 237 -12.18 6.54 -11.02
C GLY A 237 -10.72 6.68 -11.43
N GLU A 238 -10.13 7.88 -11.39
CA GLU A 238 -8.71 8.10 -11.71
C GLU A 238 -7.75 7.32 -10.81
N LEU A 239 -8.17 6.97 -9.60
CA LEU A 239 -7.34 6.16 -8.70
C LEU A 239 -7.07 4.76 -9.22
N VAL A 240 -7.82 4.27 -10.23
CA VAL A 240 -7.50 2.99 -10.87
C VAL A 240 -6.13 3.03 -11.57
N VAL A 241 -5.72 4.20 -12.08
CA VAL A 241 -4.41 4.41 -12.71
C VAL A 241 -3.31 4.28 -11.66
N PHE A 242 -3.50 4.91 -10.50
CA PHE A 242 -2.58 4.81 -9.36
C PHE A 242 -2.50 3.38 -8.80
N CYS A 243 -3.63 2.72 -8.61
CA CYS A 243 -3.68 1.32 -8.16
C CYS A 243 -3.03 0.37 -9.18
N GLY A 244 -3.24 0.62 -10.48
CA GLY A 244 -2.55 -0.09 -11.56
C GLY A 244 -1.04 0.09 -11.50
N ALA A 245 -0.57 1.33 -11.27
CA ALA A 245 0.85 1.60 -11.08
C ALA A 245 1.43 0.85 -9.86
N ILE A 246 0.70 0.79 -8.72
CA ILE A 246 1.11 -0.02 -7.55
C ILE A 246 1.20 -1.50 -7.92
N ALA A 247 0.20 -2.03 -8.62
CA ALA A 247 0.18 -3.42 -9.03
C ALA A 247 1.36 -3.76 -9.95
N GLY A 248 1.61 -2.92 -10.97
CA GLY A 248 2.73 -3.11 -11.89
C GLY A 248 4.09 -2.99 -11.21
N ALA A 249 4.30 -1.92 -10.42
CA ALA A 249 5.55 -1.71 -9.68
C ALA A 249 5.81 -2.85 -8.68
N GLY A 250 4.76 -3.29 -7.97
CA GLY A 250 4.84 -4.38 -7.01
C GLY A 250 5.20 -5.72 -7.66
N LEU A 251 4.60 -6.06 -8.80
CA LEU A 251 4.95 -7.26 -9.57
C LEU A 251 6.36 -7.19 -10.12
N GLY A 252 6.77 -6.02 -10.67
CA GLY A 252 8.13 -5.82 -11.15
C GLY A 252 9.17 -5.88 -10.03
N PHE A 253 8.85 -5.39 -8.83
CA PHE A 253 9.70 -5.52 -7.66
C PHE A 253 9.76 -6.96 -7.13
N LEU A 254 8.63 -7.68 -7.13
CA LEU A 254 8.55 -9.06 -6.70
C LEU A 254 9.49 -9.97 -7.50
N TRP A 255 9.79 -9.63 -8.75
CA TRP A 255 10.77 -10.34 -9.58
C TRP A 255 12.13 -10.49 -8.87
N PHE A 256 12.51 -9.50 -8.07
CA PHE A 256 13.77 -9.47 -7.31
C PHE A 256 13.59 -9.80 -5.83
N ASN A 257 12.37 -9.63 -5.30
CA ASN A 257 12.08 -9.82 -3.88
C ASN A 257 11.46 -11.18 -3.55
N THR A 258 11.20 -12.04 -4.57
CA THR A 258 10.77 -13.43 -4.33
C THR A 258 11.87 -14.23 -3.63
N TYR A 259 11.45 -15.24 -2.84
CA TYR A 259 12.40 -16.10 -2.10
C TYR A 259 13.30 -16.92 -3.02
N PRO A 260 14.63 -16.93 -2.83
CA PRO A 260 15.42 -16.09 -1.92
C PRO A 260 15.60 -14.66 -2.48
N ALA A 261 15.31 -13.64 -1.68
CA ALA A 261 15.26 -12.26 -2.15
C ALA A 261 16.66 -11.71 -2.52
N MET A 262 16.72 -11.01 -3.65
CA MET A 262 17.91 -10.25 -4.08
C MET A 262 17.93 -8.82 -3.50
N ILE A 263 16.77 -8.31 -3.04
CA ILE A 263 16.60 -6.99 -2.45
C ILE A 263 15.40 -7.00 -1.50
N PHE A 264 15.50 -6.29 -0.38
CA PHE A 264 14.40 -6.06 0.55
C PHE A 264 13.73 -4.72 0.31
N MET A 265 12.41 -4.67 0.56
CA MET A 265 11.61 -3.47 0.36
C MET A 265 12.01 -2.36 1.34
N GLY A 266 12.13 -2.71 2.62
CA GLY A 266 12.45 -1.78 3.69
C GLY A 266 11.29 -0.85 4.06
N ASP A 267 11.54 0.01 5.07
CA ASP A 267 10.54 0.95 5.58
C ASP A 267 10.10 1.98 4.52
N VAL A 268 10.97 2.30 3.56
CA VAL A 268 10.65 3.18 2.41
C VAL A 268 9.41 2.69 1.66
N GLY A 269 9.41 1.44 1.25
CA GLY A 269 8.31 0.86 0.47
C GLY A 269 7.13 0.49 1.35
N ALA A 270 7.38 -0.18 2.47
CA ALA A 270 6.33 -0.72 3.32
C ALA A 270 5.42 0.37 3.89
N LEU A 271 5.98 1.47 4.43
CA LEU A 271 5.19 2.59 4.96
C LEU A 271 4.42 3.31 3.86
N ALA A 272 5.07 3.55 2.73
CA ALA A 272 4.46 4.26 1.60
C ALA A 272 3.28 3.49 1.00
N LEU A 273 3.48 2.20 0.71
CA LEU A 273 2.44 1.36 0.14
C LEU A 273 1.26 1.17 1.09
N GLY A 274 1.53 0.95 2.38
CA GLY A 274 0.46 0.85 3.37
C GLY A 274 -0.35 2.14 3.50
N ALA A 275 0.29 3.31 3.49
CA ALA A 275 -0.39 4.60 3.47
C ALA A 275 -1.17 4.81 2.16
N ALA A 276 -0.61 4.40 1.01
CA ALA A 276 -1.28 4.44 -0.29
C ALA A 276 -2.59 3.65 -0.28
N LEU A 277 -2.57 2.41 0.23
CA LEU A 277 -3.80 1.61 0.38
C LEU A 277 -4.81 2.29 1.30
N GLY A 278 -4.35 2.84 2.44
CA GLY A 278 -5.20 3.54 3.39
C GLY A 278 -5.88 4.77 2.78
N VAL A 279 -5.12 5.61 2.08
CA VAL A 279 -5.68 6.84 1.48
C VAL A 279 -6.63 6.54 0.32
N VAL A 280 -6.36 5.53 -0.50
CA VAL A 280 -7.29 5.09 -1.56
C VAL A 280 -8.61 4.60 -0.95
N ALA A 281 -8.55 3.79 0.11
CA ALA A 281 -9.76 3.31 0.79
C ALA A 281 -10.56 4.45 1.43
N VAL A 282 -9.89 5.45 2.01
CA VAL A 282 -10.54 6.67 2.57
C VAL A 282 -11.21 7.48 1.47
N ILE A 283 -10.56 7.71 0.32
CA ILE A 283 -11.15 8.46 -0.80
C ILE A 283 -12.35 7.70 -1.39
N THR A 284 -12.25 6.38 -1.54
CA THR A 284 -13.34 5.56 -2.09
C THR A 284 -14.43 5.22 -1.07
N ARG A 285 -14.29 5.61 0.20
CA ARG A 285 -15.22 5.31 1.31
C ARG A 285 -15.41 3.81 1.59
N HIS A 286 -14.35 3.03 1.39
CA HIS A 286 -14.33 1.58 1.57
C HIS A 286 -13.32 1.13 2.63
N GLU A 287 -13.22 1.86 3.74
CA GLU A 287 -12.25 1.64 4.81
C GLU A 287 -12.46 0.28 5.50
N ILE A 288 -13.73 -0.09 5.73
CA ILE A 288 -14.06 -1.39 6.33
C ILE A 288 -13.77 -2.52 5.33
N VAL A 289 -13.98 -2.28 4.04
CA VAL A 289 -13.61 -3.24 2.99
C VAL A 289 -12.09 -3.40 2.92
N LEU A 290 -11.30 -2.32 3.06
CA LEU A 290 -9.85 -2.42 3.20
C LEU A 290 -9.45 -3.28 4.40
N PHE A 291 -10.11 -3.14 5.55
CA PHE A 291 -9.86 -3.97 6.73
C PHE A 291 -10.08 -5.46 6.43
N ILE A 292 -11.10 -5.80 5.63
CA ILE A 292 -11.39 -7.17 5.19
C ILE A 292 -10.33 -7.65 4.19
N MET A 293 -10.12 -6.91 3.08
CA MET A 293 -9.19 -7.29 2.02
C MET A 293 -7.75 -7.36 2.52
N GLY A 294 -7.37 -6.44 3.41
CA GLY A 294 -6.09 -6.38 4.09
C GLY A 294 -5.98 -7.25 5.33
N GLY A 295 -6.85 -8.25 5.50
CA GLY A 295 -6.94 -9.04 6.73
C GLY A 295 -5.64 -9.74 7.14
N ILE A 296 -4.72 -10.03 6.21
CA ILE A 296 -3.38 -10.51 6.55
C ILE A 296 -2.59 -9.42 7.29
N PHE A 297 -2.61 -8.18 6.82
CA PHE A 297 -1.95 -7.05 7.49
C PHE A 297 -2.55 -6.80 8.88
N VAL A 298 -3.89 -6.94 8.98
CA VAL A 298 -4.61 -6.85 10.25
C VAL A 298 -4.20 -7.97 11.19
N LEU A 299 -4.13 -9.22 10.73
CA LEU A 299 -3.74 -10.37 11.53
C LEU A 299 -2.31 -10.23 12.07
N GLU A 300 -1.37 -9.78 11.23
CA GLU A 300 0.01 -9.51 11.63
C GLU A 300 0.05 -8.46 12.75
N THR A 301 -0.63 -7.34 12.55
CA THR A 301 -0.70 -6.25 13.53
C THR A 301 -1.35 -6.69 14.84
N LEU A 302 -2.50 -7.36 14.78
CA LEU A 302 -3.20 -7.88 15.95
C LEU A 302 -2.35 -8.88 16.73
N SER A 303 -1.58 -9.72 16.04
CA SER A 303 -0.67 -10.67 16.70
C SER A 303 0.38 -9.96 17.56
N VAL A 304 0.90 -8.83 17.08
CA VAL A 304 1.85 -8.00 17.85
C VAL A 304 1.16 -7.33 19.02
N ILE A 305 -0.02 -6.74 18.83
CA ILE A 305 -0.79 -6.07 19.90
C ILE A 305 -1.11 -7.07 21.02
N VAL A 306 -1.63 -8.25 20.66
CA VAL A 306 -1.98 -9.31 21.61
C VAL A 306 -0.73 -9.82 22.35
N GLN A 307 0.36 -10.05 21.62
CA GLN A 307 1.61 -10.52 22.22
C GLN A 307 2.17 -9.52 23.25
N VAL A 308 2.27 -8.24 22.85
CA VAL A 308 2.80 -7.17 23.71
C VAL A 308 1.86 -6.92 24.90
N GLY A 309 0.56 -6.89 24.66
CA GLY A 309 -0.45 -6.72 25.69
C GLY A 309 -0.39 -7.85 26.75
N SER A 310 -0.41 -9.11 26.28
CA SER A 310 -0.32 -10.28 27.17
C SER A 310 0.98 -10.26 27.98
N PHE A 311 2.12 -10.00 27.32
CA PHE A 311 3.41 -9.99 28.01
C PHE A 311 3.50 -8.89 29.07
N LYS A 312 2.97 -7.69 28.80
CA LYS A 312 2.94 -6.58 29.78
C LYS A 312 2.00 -6.85 30.97
N LEU A 313 0.86 -7.51 30.71
CA LEU A 313 -0.15 -7.75 31.75
C LEU A 313 0.11 -9.02 32.56
N THR A 314 0.60 -10.08 31.93
CA THR A 314 0.69 -11.41 32.54
C THR A 314 2.11 -11.99 32.62
N GLY A 315 3.10 -11.36 31.96
CA GLY A 315 4.46 -11.89 31.80
C GLY A 315 4.56 -13.10 30.85
N ARG A 316 3.45 -13.50 30.20
CA ARG A 316 3.41 -14.70 29.34
C ARG A 316 3.24 -14.34 27.88
N ARG A 317 3.91 -15.11 27.01
CA ARG A 317 3.77 -15.00 25.55
C ARG A 317 2.59 -15.83 25.05
N VAL A 318 1.74 -15.26 24.19
CA VAL A 318 0.64 -15.98 23.50
C VAL A 318 1.20 -16.76 22.31
N PHE A 319 2.02 -16.10 21.50
CA PHE A 319 2.67 -16.69 20.33
C PHE A 319 4.14 -16.99 20.64
N ARG A 320 4.75 -17.93 19.91
CA ARG A 320 6.20 -18.19 20.00
C ARG A 320 7.00 -16.94 19.71
N MET A 321 6.57 -16.20 18.69
CA MET A 321 7.08 -14.88 18.31
C MET A 321 5.96 -14.12 17.58
N ALA A 322 6.00 -12.79 17.59
CA ALA A 322 5.15 -11.90 16.81
C ALA A 322 6.06 -10.96 15.99
N PRO A 323 5.65 -10.58 14.80
CA PRO A 323 4.39 -10.85 14.08
C PRO A 323 4.16 -12.35 13.78
N ILE A 324 2.93 -12.74 13.37
CA ILE A 324 2.49 -14.15 13.38
C ILE A 324 3.21 -15.02 12.34
N HIS A 325 3.77 -14.46 11.27
CA HIS A 325 4.58 -15.21 10.31
C HIS A 325 5.77 -15.89 11.01
N HIS A 326 6.46 -15.22 11.94
CA HIS A 326 7.55 -15.81 12.72
C HIS A 326 7.08 -16.94 13.64
N HIS A 327 5.85 -16.91 14.12
CA HIS A 327 5.29 -18.00 14.89
C HIS A 327 5.22 -19.29 14.07
N PHE A 328 4.85 -19.20 12.78
CA PHE A 328 4.81 -20.35 11.89
C PHE A 328 6.20 -20.85 11.50
N GLU A 329 7.18 -19.96 11.29
CA GLU A 329 8.58 -20.36 11.09
C GLU A 329 9.11 -21.13 12.29
N LEU A 330 8.89 -20.62 13.51
CA LEU A 330 9.30 -21.30 14.76
C LEU A 330 8.51 -22.59 15.05
N LYS A 331 7.40 -22.85 14.32
CA LYS A 331 6.72 -24.14 14.27
C LYS A 331 7.36 -25.12 13.27
N GLY A 332 8.38 -24.70 12.52
CA GLY A 332 9.07 -25.51 11.53
C GLY A 332 8.47 -25.45 10.12
N TRP A 333 7.63 -24.44 9.82
CA TRP A 333 7.18 -24.24 8.45
C TRP A 333 8.27 -23.54 7.64
N PRO A 334 8.64 -24.05 6.46
CA PRO A 334 9.58 -23.37 5.59
C PRO A 334 8.96 -22.05 5.11
N GLU A 335 9.79 -21.01 5.00
CA GLU A 335 9.40 -19.64 4.63
C GLU A 335 8.50 -19.58 3.38
N PRO A 336 8.82 -20.23 2.24
CA PRO A 336 7.95 -20.18 1.06
C PRO A 336 6.54 -20.71 1.30
N ARG A 337 6.38 -21.66 2.23
CA ARG A 337 5.05 -22.18 2.59
C ARG A 337 4.21 -21.16 3.34
N VAL A 338 4.82 -20.38 4.24
CA VAL A 338 4.14 -19.30 4.96
C VAL A 338 3.70 -18.24 3.94
N ILE A 339 4.62 -17.79 3.09
CA ILE A 339 4.41 -16.76 2.07
C ILE A 339 3.25 -17.12 1.16
N VAL A 340 3.30 -18.28 0.49
CA VAL A 340 2.27 -18.69 -0.47
C VAL A 340 0.90 -18.86 0.19
N ARG A 341 0.84 -19.40 1.40
CA ARG A 341 -0.43 -19.53 2.14
C ARG A 341 -1.04 -18.18 2.47
N PHE A 342 -0.23 -17.20 2.85
CA PHE A 342 -0.70 -15.84 3.13
C PHE A 342 -1.19 -15.15 1.85
N TRP A 343 -0.54 -15.39 0.71
CA TRP A 343 -1.03 -14.91 -0.58
C TRP A 343 -2.39 -15.50 -0.93
N ILE A 344 -2.57 -16.83 -0.76
CA ILE A 344 -3.85 -17.51 -1.02
C ILE A 344 -4.96 -16.93 -0.13
N ILE A 345 -4.69 -16.73 1.16
CA ILE A 345 -5.65 -16.11 2.09
C ILE A 345 -5.97 -14.69 1.62
N THR A 346 -4.98 -13.90 1.19
CA THR A 346 -5.22 -12.54 0.69
C THR A 346 -6.12 -12.55 -0.54
N VAL A 347 -5.92 -13.47 -1.51
CA VAL A 347 -6.82 -13.61 -2.67
C VAL A 347 -8.25 -13.85 -2.21
N MET A 348 -8.46 -14.78 -1.26
CA MET A 348 -9.80 -15.07 -0.73
C MET A 348 -10.42 -13.84 -0.07
N LEU A 349 -9.65 -13.09 0.73
CA LEU A 349 -10.12 -11.89 1.41
C LEU A 349 -10.42 -10.74 0.43
N VAL A 350 -9.62 -10.58 -0.63
CA VAL A 350 -9.89 -9.59 -1.69
C VAL A 350 -11.18 -9.94 -2.44
N LEU A 351 -11.35 -11.20 -2.84
CA LEU A 351 -12.59 -11.66 -3.49
C LEU A 351 -13.81 -11.47 -2.58
N PHE A 352 -13.67 -11.78 -1.28
CA PHE A 352 -14.73 -11.55 -0.31
C PHE A 352 -15.02 -10.06 -0.13
N GLY A 353 -14.00 -9.19 -0.06
CA GLY A 353 -14.16 -7.75 -0.02
C GLY A 353 -14.89 -7.20 -1.25
N LEU A 354 -14.53 -7.66 -2.45
CA LEU A 354 -15.24 -7.29 -3.68
C LEU A 354 -16.69 -7.80 -3.71
N ALA A 355 -16.95 -8.99 -3.17
CA ALA A 355 -18.32 -9.52 -3.07
C ALA A 355 -19.22 -8.64 -2.19
N THR A 356 -18.66 -7.94 -1.19
CA THR A 356 -19.44 -7.04 -0.33
C THR A 356 -20.06 -5.87 -1.09
N LEU A 357 -19.54 -5.50 -2.26
CA LEU A 357 -20.09 -4.40 -3.08
C LEU A 357 -21.52 -4.68 -3.54
N LYS A 358 -21.87 -5.94 -3.79
CA LYS A 358 -23.21 -6.32 -4.22
C LYS A 358 -24.11 -6.81 -3.07
N LEU A 359 -23.51 -7.20 -1.95
CA LEU A 359 -24.24 -7.67 -0.77
C LEU A 359 -24.76 -6.52 0.13
N ARG A 360 -24.69 -5.33 -0.38
CA ARG A 360 -25.12 -4.10 0.26
C ARG A 360 -26.61 -3.81 0.02
#